data_c15b4e01aad656da2fc55523b61b6847
#
_entry.id   c15b4e01aad656da2fc55523b61b6847
#
_cell.length_a   1.000
_cell.length_b   1.000
_cell.length_c   1.000
_cell.angle_alpha   90.00
_cell.angle_beta   90.00
_cell.angle_gamma   90.00
#
_symmetry.space_group_name_H-M   'P 1'
#
loop_
_entity.id
_entity.type
_entity.pdbx_description
1 polymer ?
#
loop_
_entity_poly.entity_id
_entity_poly.type
_entity_poly.pdbx_seq_one_letter_code
_entity_poly.pdbx_strand_id
1 'polypeptide(L)'
;MSSNVVVVLLQAHYVYSPPVQMDPQYSSVGKSSLWSGHLLACGVAVVSSDPDPLQDFCIGDLNVVPGINGFPCRNSSTVTVDDFIYSGIVNSSNTTNINRSGAIFGTVVRFPGLNTLGLSIARLDFLPEGIIPPHTHPRASEMVYVEEGTVYAAIVTADNRLFARVMNRGEVMVIPRGLIHWQMNVGRTNAKIIATLNSQLPGIQFIARSMFGSRPEVPDEVLEKTFFLDERSINQVRSNFV
;
A
#
# COMPACT_ATOMS: atom_id res chain seq x y z
N MET A 1 -2.23 -10.40 -33.36
CA MET A 1 -1.58 -9.55 -32.36
C MET A 1 -1.38 -10.41 -31.12
N SER A 2 -0.16 -10.78 -30.84
CA SER A 2 0.19 -11.77 -29.84
C SER A 2 0.28 -11.07 -28.47
N SER A 3 -0.67 -11.33 -27.59
CA SER A 3 -0.62 -10.88 -26.21
C SER A 3 0.33 -11.79 -25.45
N ASN A 4 1.51 -11.30 -25.13
CA ASN A 4 2.43 -12.00 -24.24
C ASN A 4 1.89 -11.99 -22.81
N VAL A 5 1.17 -13.02 -22.46
CA VAL A 5 0.78 -13.29 -21.07
C VAL A 5 1.94 -14.02 -20.40
N VAL A 6 2.67 -13.32 -19.55
CA VAL A 6 3.76 -13.91 -18.76
C VAL A 6 3.17 -14.38 -17.44
N VAL A 7 3.16 -15.69 -17.25
CA VAL A 7 2.81 -16.29 -15.95
C VAL A 7 4.03 -16.28 -15.06
N VAL A 8 4.01 -15.44 -14.05
CA VAL A 8 5.00 -15.48 -12.98
C VAL A 8 4.42 -16.30 -11.82
N LEU A 9 4.38 -17.64 -11.99
CA LEU A 9 4.05 -18.58 -10.90
C LEU A 9 5.27 -19.00 -10.08
N LEU A 10 6.48 -18.48 -10.40
CA LEU A 10 7.72 -18.98 -9.80
C LEU A 10 8.20 -18.22 -8.57
N GLN A 11 7.50 -17.18 -8.11
CA GLN A 11 7.95 -16.45 -6.91
C GLN A 11 7.14 -16.72 -5.63
N ALA A 12 6.13 -17.58 -5.69
CA ALA A 12 5.34 -17.93 -4.50
C ALA A 12 5.87 -19.13 -3.69
N HIS A 13 6.99 -19.74 -4.07
CA HIS A 13 7.49 -20.96 -3.43
C HIS A 13 8.94 -20.87 -2.93
N TYR A 14 9.30 -19.76 -2.32
CA TYR A 14 10.45 -19.81 -1.41
C TYR A 14 9.97 -20.02 0.02
N VAL A 15 9.38 -21.19 0.26
CA VAL A 15 9.46 -21.84 1.58
C VAL A 15 10.82 -22.52 1.59
N TYR A 16 11.69 -22.07 2.46
CA TYR A 16 12.99 -22.66 2.71
C TYR A 16 12.78 -24.10 3.22
N SER A 17 12.84 -25.06 2.31
CA SER A 17 12.98 -26.47 2.65
C SER A 17 14.45 -26.85 2.49
N PRO A 18 15.07 -27.46 3.48
CA PRO A 18 16.45 -27.93 3.33
C PRO A 18 16.51 -28.99 2.20
N PRO A 19 17.68 -29.13 1.53
CA PRO A 19 17.81 -30.06 0.43
C PRO A 19 17.53 -31.49 0.91
N VAL A 20 16.50 -32.10 0.31
CA VAL A 20 16.23 -33.52 0.47
C VAL A 20 17.35 -34.29 -0.23
N GLN A 21 18.16 -35.03 0.53
CA GLN A 21 19.09 -36.01 -0.02
C GLN A 21 18.30 -37.07 -0.76
N MET A 22 18.48 -37.16 -2.07
CA MET A 22 17.90 -38.23 -2.86
C MET A 22 18.63 -39.54 -2.58
N ASP A 23 17.85 -40.56 -2.19
CA ASP A 23 18.27 -41.96 -2.03
C ASP A 23 18.71 -42.51 -3.41
N PRO A 24 19.91 -43.15 -3.52
CA PRO A 24 20.42 -43.66 -4.78
C PRO A 24 19.67 -44.85 -5.38
N GLN A 25 18.59 -45.33 -4.79
CA GLN A 25 17.94 -46.57 -5.21
C GLN A 25 16.82 -46.43 -6.28
N TYR A 26 16.55 -45.25 -6.81
CA TYR A 26 15.57 -45.07 -7.89
C TYR A 26 16.22 -44.71 -9.25
N SER A 27 17.08 -45.60 -9.74
CA SER A 27 17.56 -45.56 -11.13
C SER A 27 17.20 -46.89 -11.83
N SER A 28 15.94 -47.03 -12.22
CA SER A 28 15.56 -47.88 -13.36
C SER A 28 14.04 -47.85 -13.59
N VAL A 29 13.57 -46.95 -14.46
CA VAL A 29 12.33 -47.22 -15.21
C VAL A 29 12.51 -46.67 -16.63
N GLY A 30 12.22 -47.53 -17.54
CA GLY A 30 12.44 -47.61 -18.96
C GLY A 30 12.04 -46.41 -19.83
N LYS A 31 12.73 -46.36 -20.94
CA LYS A 31 12.38 -45.61 -22.14
C LYS A 31 11.03 -46.06 -22.68
N SER A 32 10.04 -45.18 -22.73
CA SER A 32 8.93 -45.37 -23.67
C SER A 32 8.23 -44.03 -23.95
N SER A 33 8.09 -43.77 -25.23
CA SER A 33 7.09 -42.96 -25.92
C SER A 33 7.11 -41.43 -25.74
N LEU A 34 7.48 -40.77 -26.80
CA LEU A 34 7.17 -39.41 -27.20
C LEU A 34 5.66 -39.13 -27.08
N TRP A 35 5.25 -38.51 -25.99
CA TRP A 35 3.99 -37.79 -25.94
C TRP A 35 4.27 -36.34 -26.30
N SER A 36 3.85 -35.92 -27.51
CA SER A 36 3.71 -34.52 -27.85
C SER A 36 2.58 -33.90 -27.04
N GLY A 37 2.87 -33.65 -25.76
CA GLY A 37 1.99 -32.91 -24.90
C GLY A 37 2.02 -31.44 -25.31
N HIS A 38 0.95 -30.95 -25.89
CA HIS A 38 0.69 -29.53 -25.94
C HIS A 38 0.55 -29.04 -24.50
N LEU A 39 1.61 -28.44 -23.98
CA LEU A 39 1.54 -27.65 -22.76
C LEU A 39 0.61 -26.48 -23.05
N LEU A 40 -0.66 -26.63 -22.66
CA LEU A 40 -1.55 -25.47 -22.47
C LEU A 40 -0.93 -24.66 -21.35
N ALA A 41 -0.10 -23.69 -21.73
CA ALA A 41 0.34 -22.64 -20.82
C ALA A 41 -0.91 -21.84 -20.44
N CYS A 42 -1.52 -22.21 -19.30
CA CYS A 42 -2.59 -21.41 -18.70
C CYS A 42 -1.95 -20.12 -18.20
N GLY A 43 -1.95 -19.10 -19.07
CA GLY A 43 -1.45 -17.79 -18.71
C GLY A 43 -2.37 -17.15 -17.68
N VAL A 44 -1.89 -16.95 -16.46
CA VAL A 44 -2.56 -16.11 -15.48
C VAL A 44 -2.18 -14.67 -15.76
N ALA A 45 -3.12 -13.88 -16.26
CA ALA A 45 -2.93 -12.44 -16.37
C ALA A 45 -2.81 -11.87 -14.95
N VAL A 46 -1.65 -11.33 -14.61
CA VAL A 46 -1.52 -10.49 -13.42
C VAL A 46 -2.21 -9.17 -13.77
N VAL A 47 -3.44 -9.04 -13.33
CA VAL A 47 -4.18 -7.79 -13.49
C VAL A 47 -3.53 -6.75 -12.57
N SER A 48 -3.26 -5.58 -13.10
CA SER A 48 -2.93 -4.38 -12.33
C SER A 48 -3.98 -4.18 -11.22
N SER A 49 -3.63 -3.43 -10.18
CA SER A 49 -4.55 -3.15 -9.05
C SER A 49 -5.89 -2.57 -9.48
N ASP A 50 -5.91 -1.81 -10.58
CA ASP A 50 -7.13 -1.27 -11.19
C ASP A 50 -7.15 -1.62 -12.69
N PRO A 51 -8.29 -2.07 -13.25
CA PRO A 51 -8.40 -2.41 -14.66
C PRO A 51 -8.35 -1.15 -15.54
N ASP A 52 -7.85 -1.30 -16.76
CA ASP A 52 -7.87 -0.23 -17.75
C ASP A 52 -9.29 0.16 -18.14
N PRO A 53 -9.61 1.46 -18.27
CA PRO A 53 -10.90 1.92 -18.74
C PRO A 53 -11.09 1.64 -20.24
N LEU A 54 -12.35 1.51 -20.68
CA LEU A 54 -12.70 1.33 -22.10
C LEU A 54 -12.76 2.65 -22.89
N GLN A 55 -12.65 3.79 -22.21
CA GLN A 55 -12.68 5.15 -22.77
C GLN A 55 -11.48 5.95 -22.26
N ASP A 56 -11.23 7.10 -22.90
CA ASP A 56 -10.07 7.97 -22.56
C ASP A 56 -10.07 8.43 -21.09
N PHE A 57 -11.26 8.61 -20.49
CA PHE A 57 -11.41 8.98 -19.09
C PHE A 57 -12.76 8.48 -18.54
N CYS A 58 -12.83 8.34 -17.23
CA CYS A 58 -14.04 8.00 -16.50
C CYS A 58 -14.10 8.81 -15.19
N ILE A 59 -14.62 10.02 -15.24
CA ILE A 59 -14.82 10.81 -14.03
C ILE A 59 -15.87 10.13 -13.17
N GLY A 60 -15.51 9.77 -11.92
CA GLY A 60 -16.41 9.02 -11.04
C GLY A 60 -17.65 9.81 -10.63
N ASP A 61 -18.82 9.19 -10.72
CA ASP A 61 -20.04 9.73 -10.12
C ASP A 61 -20.12 9.28 -8.65
N LEU A 62 -19.72 10.15 -7.75
CA LEU A 62 -19.69 9.87 -6.30
C LEU A 62 -21.08 9.77 -5.67
N ASN A 63 -22.17 10.13 -6.40
CA ASN A 63 -23.55 9.98 -5.92
C ASN A 63 -24.09 8.56 -6.10
N VAL A 64 -23.38 7.72 -6.83
CA VAL A 64 -23.74 6.34 -7.10
C VAL A 64 -22.83 5.39 -6.31
N VAL A 65 -23.40 4.28 -5.84
CA VAL A 65 -22.61 3.25 -5.12
C VAL A 65 -21.53 2.72 -6.03
N PRO A 66 -20.25 2.68 -5.57
CA PRO A 66 -19.15 2.17 -6.38
C PRO A 66 -19.29 0.66 -6.62
N GLY A 67 -18.87 0.22 -7.80
CA GLY A 67 -18.60 -1.19 -8.10
C GLY A 67 -17.26 -1.63 -7.58
N ILE A 68 -16.83 -2.85 -7.95
CA ILE A 68 -15.54 -3.44 -7.53
C ILE A 68 -14.34 -2.59 -8.01
N ASN A 69 -14.44 -2.02 -9.21
CA ASN A 69 -13.34 -1.35 -9.90
C ASN A 69 -13.44 0.18 -9.90
N GLY A 70 -14.36 0.75 -9.16
CA GLY A 70 -14.56 2.19 -9.07
C GLY A 70 -16.01 2.63 -9.18
N PHE A 71 -16.20 3.93 -9.37
CA PHE A 71 -17.50 4.55 -9.53
C PHE A 71 -17.99 4.46 -10.99
N PRO A 72 -19.30 4.45 -11.25
CA PRO A 72 -19.82 4.69 -12.58
C PRO A 72 -19.30 6.02 -13.15
N CYS A 73 -19.09 6.08 -14.45
CA CYS A 73 -18.63 7.31 -15.10
C CYS A 73 -19.78 8.33 -15.17
N ARG A 74 -19.47 9.59 -14.89
CA ARG A 74 -20.36 10.70 -15.24
C ARG A 74 -20.51 10.81 -16.75
N ASN A 75 -21.58 11.44 -17.19
CA ASN A 75 -21.78 11.76 -18.61
C ASN A 75 -20.62 12.64 -19.11
N SER A 76 -19.89 12.16 -20.11
CA SER A 76 -18.71 12.84 -20.66
C SER A 76 -18.99 14.25 -21.17
N SER A 77 -20.24 14.54 -21.62
CA SER A 77 -20.64 15.88 -22.06
C SER A 77 -20.68 16.93 -20.94
N THR A 78 -20.66 16.50 -19.66
CA THR A 78 -20.65 17.39 -18.49
C THR A 78 -19.25 17.58 -17.88
N VAL A 79 -18.24 16.89 -18.43
CA VAL A 79 -16.87 16.93 -17.92
C VAL A 79 -16.17 18.18 -18.41
N THR A 80 -15.44 18.82 -17.51
CA THR A 80 -14.65 20.04 -17.77
C THR A 80 -13.18 19.81 -17.40
N VAL A 81 -12.33 20.77 -17.72
CA VAL A 81 -10.90 20.72 -17.36
C VAL A 81 -10.71 20.64 -15.83
N ASP A 82 -11.62 21.22 -15.04
CA ASP A 82 -11.53 21.23 -13.58
C ASP A 82 -11.69 19.83 -12.97
N ASP A 83 -12.32 18.89 -13.69
CA ASP A 83 -12.42 17.50 -13.26
C ASP A 83 -11.07 16.76 -13.29
N PHE A 84 -10.08 17.29 -14.02
CA PHE A 84 -8.72 16.76 -14.12
C PHE A 84 -7.71 17.50 -13.22
N ILE A 85 -8.16 18.48 -12.42
CA ILE A 85 -7.32 19.28 -11.54
C ILE A 85 -7.71 19.07 -10.08
N TYR A 86 -6.74 18.79 -9.22
CA TYR A 86 -6.96 18.59 -7.79
C TYR A 86 -6.14 19.60 -6.97
N SER A 87 -6.85 20.55 -6.37
CA SER A 87 -6.24 21.58 -5.52
C SER A 87 -6.24 21.24 -4.02
N GLY A 88 -6.70 20.03 -3.64
CA GLY A 88 -6.86 19.67 -2.24
C GLY A 88 -5.55 19.54 -1.44
N ILE A 89 -4.40 19.43 -2.13
CA ILE A 89 -3.08 19.33 -1.49
C ILE A 89 -2.27 20.65 -1.53
N VAL A 90 -2.88 21.75 -1.96
CA VAL A 90 -2.21 23.07 -2.02
C VAL A 90 -1.84 23.56 -0.62
N ASN A 91 -2.77 23.44 0.32
CA ASN A 91 -2.56 23.84 1.70
C ASN A 91 -1.98 22.71 2.54
N SER A 92 -1.28 23.08 3.62
CA SER A 92 -0.77 22.09 4.59
C SER A 92 -1.91 21.39 5.32
N SER A 93 -1.65 20.15 5.70
CA SER A 93 -2.52 19.38 6.58
C SER A 93 -2.48 19.91 8.03
N ASN A 94 -3.49 19.55 8.83
CA ASN A 94 -3.48 19.86 10.26
C ASN A 94 -2.44 18.99 10.99
N THR A 95 -1.41 19.62 11.54
CA THR A 95 -0.34 19.00 12.33
C THR A 95 -0.51 19.20 13.83
N THR A 96 -1.61 19.86 14.28
CA THR A 96 -1.91 20.09 15.70
C THR A 96 -2.58 18.86 16.31
N ASN A 97 -1.79 17.82 16.53
CA ASN A 97 -2.22 16.55 17.13
C ASN A 97 -1.04 15.86 17.83
N ILE A 98 -1.28 14.75 18.51
CA ILE A 98 -0.26 14.00 19.25
C ILE A 98 0.90 13.53 18.37
N ASN A 99 0.64 13.21 17.11
CA ASN A 99 1.67 12.77 16.16
C ASN A 99 2.46 13.93 15.55
N ARG A 100 2.04 15.18 15.76
CA ARG A 100 2.65 16.39 15.20
C ARG A 100 2.79 16.33 13.68
N SER A 101 1.90 15.63 13.00
CA SER A 101 1.89 15.40 11.56
C SER A 101 0.47 15.30 11.03
N GLY A 102 0.32 15.42 9.73
CA GLY A 102 -0.95 15.21 9.07
C GLY A 102 -0.77 14.82 7.61
N ALA A 103 -1.83 14.27 7.03
CA ALA A 103 -1.86 13.86 5.64
C ALA A 103 -3.15 14.31 4.96
N ILE A 104 -3.04 14.76 3.72
CA ILE A 104 -4.16 15.03 2.82
C ILE A 104 -4.02 14.10 1.62
N PHE A 105 -5.07 13.30 1.37
CA PHE A 105 -5.09 12.35 0.27
C PHE A 105 -5.96 12.85 -0.88
N GLY A 106 -5.42 12.85 -2.09
CA GLY A 106 -6.14 12.93 -3.35
C GLY A 106 -6.41 11.53 -3.88
N THR A 107 -7.42 10.86 -3.32
CA THR A 107 -7.92 9.56 -3.78
C THR A 107 -9.19 9.76 -4.60
N VAL A 108 -9.68 8.73 -5.27
CA VAL A 108 -10.89 8.80 -6.11
C VAL A 108 -12.10 9.42 -5.41
N VAL A 109 -12.23 9.26 -4.09
CA VAL A 109 -13.35 9.85 -3.31
C VAL A 109 -13.20 11.36 -3.06
N ARG A 110 -12.06 11.95 -3.36
CA ARG A 110 -11.81 13.40 -3.27
C ARG A 110 -11.41 14.00 -4.60
N PHE A 111 -10.91 13.18 -5.50
CA PHE A 111 -10.50 13.53 -6.85
C PHE A 111 -11.09 12.51 -7.84
N PRO A 112 -12.38 12.68 -8.23
CA PRO A 112 -13.09 11.73 -9.09
C PRO A 112 -12.45 11.52 -10.46
N GLY A 113 -11.59 12.44 -10.91
CA GLY A 113 -10.78 12.29 -12.12
C GLY A 113 -9.83 11.12 -12.11
N LEU A 114 -9.50 10.58 -10.93
CA LEU A 114 -8.65 9.39 -10.77
C LEU A 114 -9.40 8.07 -10.97
N ASN A 115 -10.71 8.11 -11.17
CA ASN A 115 -11.51 6.90 -11.26
C ASN A 115 -11.00 5.99 -12.37
N THR A 116 -10.73 4.73 -12.03
CA THR A 116 -10.16 3.67 -12.89
C THR A 116 -8.71 3.85 -13.35
N LEU A 117 -8.00 4.90 -12.91
CA LEU A 117 -6.64 5.17 -13.37
C LEU A 117 -5.55 4.48 -12.51
N GLY A 118 -5.90 3.86 -11.40
CA GLY A 118 -4.93 3.17 -10.55
C GLY A 118 -3.90 4.10 -9.89
N LEU A 119 -4.26 5.36 -9.65
CA LEU A 119 -3.36 6.37 -9.10
C LEU A 119 -4.00 7.11 -7.93
N SER A 120 -3.18 7.55 -7.00
CA SER A 120 -3.52 8.56 -6.00
C SER A 120 -2.29 9.34 -5.58
N ILE A 121 -2.53 10.48 -4.94
CA ILE A 121 -1.49 11.38 -4.43
C ILE A 121 -1.79 11.71 -2.98
N ALA A 122 -0.75 11.94 -2.18
CA ALA A 122 -0.89 12.46 -0.82
C ALA A 122 0.17 13.54 -0.55
N ARG A 123 -0.21 14.51 0.28
CA ARG A 123 0.70 15.43 0.93
C ARG A 123 0.76 15.11 2.41
N LEU A 124 1.97 14.97 2.93
CA LEU A 124 2.24 14.74 4.34
C LEU A 124 3.05 15.91 4.88
N ASP A 125 2.55 16.53 5.94
CA ASP A 125 3.21 17.63 6.63
C ASP A 125 3.61 17.23 8.05
N PHE A 126 4.79 17.66 8.49
CA PHE A 126 5.36 17.31 9.77
C PHE A 126 5.91 18.54 10.49
N LEU A 127 5.57 18.73 11.74
CA LEU A 127 6.35 19.56 12.65
C LEU A 127 7.67 18.85 13.02
N PRO A 128 8.65 19.50 13.63
CA PRO A 128 9.80 18.81 14.22
C PRO A 128 9.35 17.69 15.14
N GLU A 129 9.97 16.49 15.02
CA GLU A 129 9.61 15.25 15.73
C GLU A 129 8.24 14.65 15.34
N GLY A 130 7.56 15.24 14.35
CA GLY A 130 6.29 14.72 13.83
C GLY A 130 6.48 13.38 13.13
N ILE A 131 5.51 12.47 13.28
CA ILE A 131 5.56 11.10 12.76
C ILE A 131 4.26 10.72 12.07
N ILE A 132 4.34 10.14 10.88
CA ILE A 132 3.29 9.25 10.37
C ILE A 132 3.58 7.86 10.94
N PRO A 133 2.76 7.35 11.88
CA PRO A 133 3.05 6.11 12.60
C PRO A 133 3.15 4.89 11.69
N PRO A 134 3.74 3.77 12.16
CA PRO A 134 3.81 2.52 11.42
C PRO A 134 2.47 2.09 10.85
N HIS A 135 2.43 1.93 9.51
CA HIS A 135 1.23 1.61 8.76
C HIS A 135 1.57 0.81 7.50
N THR A 136 0.54 0.36 6.81
CA THR A 136 0.65 -0.31 5.51
C THR A 136 -0.44 0.17 4.57
N HIS A 137 -0.17 0.07 3.26
CA HIS A 137 -1.17 0.25 2.21
C HIS A 137 -1.53 -1.11 1.62
N PRO A 138 -2.71 -1.69 1.97
CA PRO A 138 -3.04 -3.05 1.55
C PRO A 138 -3.28 -3.20 0.04
N ARG A 139 -3.59 -2.09 -0.66
CA ARG A 139 -3.93 -2.11 -2.09
C ARG A 139 -2.94 -1.36 -2.98
N ALA A 140 -1.82 -0.85 -2.44
CA ALA A 140 -0.87 -0.09 -3.26
C ALA A 140 0.58 -0.26 -2.82
N SER A 141 1.48 -0.12 -3.78
CA SER A 141 2.84 0.36 -3.54
C SER A 141 2.85 1.88 -3.50
N GLU A 142 3.80 2.45 -2.79
CA GLU A 142 3.92 3.89 -2.58
C GLU A 142 5.32 4.36 -3.00
N MET A 143 5.39 5.58 -3.49
CA MET A 143 6.62 6.30 -3.69
C MET A 143 6.54 7.63 -2.96
N VAL A 144 7.47 7.88 -2.04
CA VAL A 144 7.56 9.11 -1.25
C VAL A 144 8.73 9.98 -1.74
N TYR A 145 8.46 11.26 -1.95
CA TYR A 145 9.43 12.27 -2.33
C TYR A 145 9.53 13.32 -1.23
N VAL A 146 10.72 13.54 -0.69
CA VAL A 146 10.96 14.59 0.31
C VAL A 146 11.06 15.94 -0.40
N GLU A 147 10.01 16.73 -0.31
CA GLU A 147 9.97 18.07 -0.90
C GLU A 147 10.68 19.11 -0.02
N GLU A 148 10.57 18.94 1.32
CA GLU A 148 11.11 19.88 2.30
C GLU A 148 11.52 19.14 3.58
N GLY A 149 12.61 19.60 4.21
CA GLY A 149 13.07 19.09 5.50
C GLY A 149 13.92 17.82 5.42
N THR A 150 13.99 17.12 6.55
CA THR A 150 14.82 15.93 6.75
C THR A 150 14.00 14.85 7.46
N VAL A 151 13.82 13.71 6.84
CA VAL A 151 12.88 12.68 7.28
C VAL A 151 13.59 11.34 7.44
N TYR A 152 13.46 10.70 8.60
CA TYR A 152 13.79 9.31 8.80
C TYR A 152 12.65 8.45 8.25
N ALA A 153 12.93 7.70 7.20
CA ALA A 153 11.96 6.81 6.57
C ALA A 153 12.41 5.35 6.69
N ALA A 154 11.45 4.46 6.88
CA ALA A 154 11.74 3.05 7.13
C ALA A 154 10.66 2.13 6.55
N ILE A 155 11.10 0.93 6.13
CA ILE A 155 10.24 -0.21 5.79
C ILE A 155 10.72 -1.45 6.54
N VAL A 156 9.77 -2.35 6.86
CA VAL A 156 10.05 -3.67 7.43
C VAL A 156 9.54 -4.73 6.46
N THR A 157 10.40 -5.66 6.11
CA THR A 157 10.07 -6.78 5.20
C THR A 157 9.39 -7.95 5.94
N ALA A 158 8.85 -8.91 5.20
CA ALA A 158 8.15 -10.07 5.77
C ALA A 158 9.06 -10.99 6.60
N ASP A 159 10.36 -10.95 6.36
CA ASP A 159 11.39 -11.64 7.17
C ASP A 159 11.91 -10.78 8.34
N ASN A 160 11.18 -9.73 8.70
CA ASN A 160 11.46 -8.79 9.80
C ASN A 160 12.77 -7.99 9.64
N ARG A 161 13.25 -7.82 8.42
CA ARG A 161 14.42 -6.99 8.16
C ARG A 161 14.02 -5.52 8.04
N LEU A 162 14.68 -4.65 8.80
CA LEU A 162 14.52 -3.21 8.75
C LEU A 162 15.43 -2.60 7.68
N PHE A 163 14.86 -1.82 6.77
CA PHE A 163 15.55 -0.91 5.89
C PHE A 163 15.14 0.51 6.25
N ALA A 164 16.09 1.29 6.75
CA ALA A 164 15.80 2.63 7.22
C ALA A 164 16.96 3.57 6.97
N ARG A 165 16.62 4.84 6.73
CA ARG A 165 17.63 5.87 6.46
C ARG A 165 17.02 7.27 6.66
N VAL A 166 17.87 8.21 7.00
CA VAL A 166 17.53 9.64 6.94
C VAL A 166 17.55 10.08 5.49
N MET A 167 16.43 10.62 5.02
CA MET A 167 16.26 11.19 3.69
C MET A 167 16.23 12.70 3.76
N ASN A 168 16.83 13.34 2.78
CA ASN A 168 16.88 14.79 2.62
C ASN A 168 16.03 15.22 1.44
N ARG A 169 15.79 16.53 1.33
CA ARG A 169 15.10 17.13 0.20
C ARG A 169 15.65 16.62 -1.14
N GLY A 170 14.75 16.25 -2.04
CA GLY A 170 15.06 15.73 -3.38
C GLY A 170 15.18 14.21 -3.45
N GLU A 171 15.24 13.52 -2.32
CA GLU A 171 15.35 12.05 -2.32
C GLU A 171 13.98 11.38 -2.41
N VAL A 172 13.97 10.19 -3.02
CA VAL A 172 12.78 9.35 -3.24
C VAL A 172 13.01 7.98 -2.61
N MET A 173 11.97 7.43 -1.97
CA MET A 173 11.94 6.06 -1.49
C MET A 173 10.75 5.33 -2.08
N VAL A 174 10.95 4.09 -2.50
CA VAL A 174 9.88 3.18 -2.92
C VAL A 174 9.50 2.29 -1.74
N ILE A 175 8.19 2.15 -1.52
CA ILE A 175 7.60 1.31 -0.48
C ILE A 175 6.74 0.26 -1.19
N PRO A 176 7.19 -1.00 -1.26
CA PRO A 176 6.42 -2.10 -1.85
C PRO A 176 5.11 -2.32 -1.11
N ARG A 177 4.10 -2.78 -1.87
CA ARG A 177 2.74 -3.05 -1.37
C ARG A 177 2.75 -3.93 -0.12
N GLY A 178 2.00 -3.50 0.88
CA GLY A 178 1.75 -4.27 2.10
C GLY A 178 2.87 -4.21 3.14
N LEU A 179 4.04 -3.65 2.84
CA LEU A 179 5.11 -3.53 3.82
C LEU A 179 4.76 -2.47 4.88
N ILE A 180 5.07 -2.81 6.13
CA ILE A 180 4.97 -1.86 7.24
C ILE A 180 6.04 -0.79 7.06
N HIS A 181 5.63 0.48 7.16
CA HIS A 181 6.52 1.62 6.98
C HIS A 181 6.08 2.82 7.81
N TRP A 182 6.98 3.78 7.98
CA TRP A 182 6.73 5.03 8.69
C TRP A 182 7.69 6.12 8.24
N GLN A 183 7.32 7.37 8.52
CA GLN A 183 8.16 8.54 8.29
C GLN A 183 8.14 9.42 9.53
N MET A 184 9.31 9.93 9.94
CA MET A 184 9.46 10.82 11.09
C MET A 184 10.36 12.00 10.71
N ASN A 185 9.90 13.21 10.99
CA ASN A 185 10.74 14.39 10.82
C ASN A 185 11.83 14.43 11.90
N VAL A 186 13.07 14.27 11.50
CA VAL A 186 14.24 14.33 12.38
C VAL A 186 15.02 15.65 12.25
N GLY A 187 14.52 16.56 11.42
CA GLY A 187 15.03 17.92 11.27
C GLY A 187 14.55 18.86 12.37
N ARG A 188 15.11 20.07 12.36
CA ARG A 188 14.72 21.16 13.29
C ARG A 188 13.63 22.07 12.75
N THR A 189 13.28 21.92 11.48
CA THR A 189 12.23 22.66 10.78
C THR A 189 11.12 21.74 10.37
N ASN A 190 10.02 22.30 9.88
CA ASN A 190 8.96 21.50 9.28
C ASN A 190 9.48 20.66 8.11
N ALA A 191 8.85 19.53 7.87
CA ALA A 191 9.12 18.70 6.72
C ALA A 191 7.84 18.45 5.91
N LYS A 192 8.02 18.20 4.62
CA LYS A 192 6.94 17.91 3.69
C LYS A 192 7.34 16.76 2.76
N ILE A 193 6.42 15.82 2.61
CA ILE A 193 6.53 14.71 1.67
C ILE A 193 5.36 14.79 0.68
N ILE A 194 5.64 14.53 -0.59
CA ILE A 194 4.63 14.18 -1.58
C ILE A 194 4.73 12.68 -1.82
N ALA A 195 3.62 11.99 -1.67
CA ALA A 195 3.52 10.55 -1.91
C ALA A 195 2.61 10.29 -3.12
N THR A 196 2.97 9.27 -3.91
CA THR A 196 2.15 8.76 -5.01
C THR A 196 1.95 7.26 -4.82
N LEU A 197 0.75 6.77 -5.11
CA LEU A 197 0.39 5.38 -4.89
C LEU A 197 -0.26 4.81 -6.16
N ASN A 198 0.02 3.54 -6.46
CA ASN A 198 -0.51 2.87 -7.64
C ASN A 198 -1.89 2.22 -7.37
N SER A 199 -2.77 2.95 -6.71
CA SER A 199 -4.18 2.62 -6.53
C SER A 199 -4.99 3.91 -6.37
N GLN A 200 -6.17 3.97 -6.96
CA GLN A 200 -7.09 5.10 -6.79
C GLN A 200 -7.65 5.20 -5.37
N LEU A 201 -7.61 4.10 -4.60
CA LEU A 201 -8.02 4.02 -3.19
C LEU A 201 -7.14 3.01 -2.43
N PRO A 202 -5.90 3.38 -2.09
CA PRO A 202 -4.88 2.47 -1.55
C PRO A 202 -5.25 1.83 -0.21
N GLY A 203 -6.09 2.49 0.57
CA GLY A 203 -6.28 2.19 1.99
C GLY A 203 -5.06 2.60 2.81
N ILE A 204 -5.28 2.74 4.11
CA ILE A 204 -4.22 2.90 5.10
C ILE A 204 -4.61 2.13 6.36
N GLN A 205 -3.69 1.34 6.88
CA GLN A 205 -3.89 0.54 8.07
C GLN A 205 -2.76 0.83 9.06
N PHE A 206 -3.04 1.65 10.05
CA PHE A 206 -2.11 1.94 11.14
C PHE A 206 -2.02 0.75 12.08
N ILE A 207 -0.84 0.19 12.29
CA ILE A 207 -0.63 -1.06 13.02
C ILE A 207 -1.18 -0.97 14.45
N ALA A 208 -0.76 0.02 15.22
CA ALA A 208 -1.21 0.17 16.59
C ALA A 208 -2.73 0.41 16.68
N ARG A 209 -3.27 1.29 15.83
CA ARG A 209 -4.71 1.57 15.80
C ARG A 209 -5.54 0.36 15.38
N SER A 210 -5.04 -0.46 14.46
CA SER A 210 -5.74 -1.67 14.03
C SER A 210 -5.80 -2.72 15.14
N MET A 211 -4.78 -2.78 15.98
CA MET A 211 -4.73 -3.77 17.06
C MET A 211 -5.45 -3.28 18.33
N PHE A 212 -5.29 -2.02 18.71
CA PHE A 212 -5.80 -1.50 19.98
C PHE A 212 -7.03 -0.59 19.84
N GLY A 213 -7.39 -0.18 18.63
CA GLY A 213 -8.54 0.71 18.36
C GLY A 213 -9.52 0.14 17.33
N SER A 214 -9.53 -1.16 17.09
CA SER A 214 -10.49 -1.82 16.20
C SER A 214 -11.91 -1.83 16.79
N ARG A 215 -12.90 -1.94 15.93
CA ARG A 215 -14.31 -2.08 16.35
C ARG A 215 -14.99 -3.17 15.50
N PRO A 216 -15.48 -4.28 16.11
CA PRO A 216 -15.34 -4.60 17.56
C PRO A 216 -13.86 -4.72 17.98
N GLU A 217 -13.63 -4.65 19.28
CA GLU A 217 -12.28 -4.70 19.85
C GLU A 217 -11.63 -6.07 19.66
N VAL A 218 -10.30 -6.09 19.47
CA VAL A 218 -9.54 -7.33 19.55
C VAL A 218 -9.60 -7.84 21.00
N PRO A 219 -9.91 -9.12 21.26
CA PRO A 219 -9.96 -9.66 22.62
C PRO A 219 -8.65 -9.46 23.39
N ASP A 220 -8.74 -9.13 24.67
CA ASP A 220 -7.58 -8.88 25.54
C ASP A 220 -6.61 -10.06 25.54
N GLU A 221 -7.12 -11.29 25.64
CA GLU A 221 -6.30 -12.49 25.61
C GLU A 221 -5.42 -12.59 24.37
N VAL A 222 -5.90 -12.10 23.21
CA VAL A 222 -5.12 -12.06 21.97
C VAL A 222 -4.01 -11.03 22.10
N LEU A 223 -4.30 -9.86 22.63
CA LEU A 223 -3.33 -8.78 22.79
C LEU A 223 -2.27 -9.12 23.84
N GLU A 224 -2.68 -9.70 24.98
CA GLU A 224 -1.79 -10.18 26.03
C GLU A 224 -0.76 -11.16 25.50
N LYS A 225 -1.22 -12.20 24.80
CA LYS A 225 -0.36 -13.25 24.25
C LYS A 225 0.51 -12.76 23.07
N THR A 226 0.02 -11.80 22.30
CA THR A 226 0.74 -11.30 21.11
C THR A 226 1.82 -10.28 21.47
N PHE A 227 1.49 -9.35 22.39
CA PHE A 227 2.37 -8.23 22.73
C PHE A 227 3.06 -8.40 24.08
N PHE A 228 2.78 -9.49 24.80
CA PHE A 228 3.33 -9.75 26.15
C PHE A 228 3.02 -8.62 27.13
N LEU A 229 1.82 -8.07 27.03
CA LEU A 229 1.30 -6.99 27.90
C LEU A 229 0.29 -7.55 28.89
N ASP A 230 0.19 -6.93 30.06
CA ASP A 230 -0.89 -7.18 30.99
C ASP A 230 -2.16 -6.34 30.64
N GLU A 231 -3.30 -6.71 31.19
CA GLU A 231 -4.60 -6.05 30.97
C GLU A 231 -4.53 -4.52 31.24
N ARG A 232 -3.82 -4.10 32.26
CA ARG A 232 -3.67 -2.68 32.60
C ARG A 232 -2.94 -1.92 31.48
N SER A 233 -1.88 -2.48 30.96
CA SER A 233 -1.10 -1.91 29.86
C SER A 233 -1.92 -1.86 28.58
N ILE A 234 -2.70 -2.90 28.28
CA ILE A 234 -3.60 -2.93 27.12
C ILE A 234 -4.62 -1.80 27.22
N ASN A 235 -5.31 -1.65 28.37
CA ASN A 235 -6.30 -0.61 28.59
C ASN A 235 -5.69 0.80 28.48
N GLN A 236 -4.47 0.99 28.96
CA GLN A 236 -3.74 2.25 28.83
C GLN A 236 -3.42 2.56 27.36
N VAL A 237 -3.01 1.59 26.57
CA VAL A 237 -2.74 1.79 25.14
C VAL A 237 -4.04 2.08 24.40
N ARG A 238 -5.11 1.32 24.64
CA ARG A 238 -6.43 1.51 24.01
C ARG A 238 -6.98 2.91 24.22
N SER A 239 -6.81 3.48 25.41
CA SER A 239 -7.32 4.82 25.71
C SER A 239 -6.79 5.93 24.80
N ASN A 240 -5.71 5.68 24.04
CA ASN A 240 -5.19 6.61 23.06
C ASN A 240 -5.93 6.53 21.69
N PHE A 241 -6.80 5.54 21.48
CA PHE A 241 -7.48 5.28 20.21
C PHE A 241 -9.01 5.40 20.28
N VAL A 242 -9.56 5.74 21.42
CA VAL A 242 -11.01 5.92 21.69
C VAL A 242 -11.47 7.31 21.27
#